data_0993203f3e3b4790d2cf542de5dbbc81
#
_entry.id   0993203f3e3b4790d2cf542de5dbbc81
#
_cell.length_a   1.000
_cell.length_b   1.000
_cell.length_c   1.000
_cell.angle_alpha   90.00
_cell.angle_beta   90.00
_cell.angle_gamma   90.00
#
_symmetry.space_group_name_H-M   'P 1'
#
loop_
_entity.id
_entity.type
_entity.pdbx_description
1 polymer ?
#
loop_
_entity_poly.entity_id
_entity_poly.type
_entity_poly.pdbx_seq_one_letter_code
_entity_poly.pdbx_strand_id
1 'polypeptide(L)'
;MCMYIGADRRLSYHLSYASKWTLLSKLMHKFHEALIQKQDRVSKLKSKFEEVVQIFQEVDAFAEFQRNLTQQFGEIFKGMSYGLQVDFSAYDPSRFFRSLQVVPKEGNEVRTFEELGTGQEQLLALVFAHAYAKAFYGGIVLAIEEPEAHLHPLAQEWLARKIHQMAADGLQIVITTHSPHFIDILNLEGLVLVRKNHENATVVCQLTKEQLAEHCKKHHSNSQKTSPETILPFYANQATQEILNGFFAKKIVLVEGQTEQLALPVYLRKVGMDVTREGIAIVPVMGKGNLTKWWRLFTAYGIPTYMTIDNDSKDDQKEKKRRDVLTTLRLGNADEIITSEDWLVHQNFCVFGKDFEAAMRANFPEYQKWEDEANEILGDSKPIVARYVASQLNVDNAPGWGKYERLRDTIRNLASPDSTY
;
A
#
# COMPACT_ATOMS: atom_id res chain seq x y z
N MET A 1 10.81 19.22 -9.29
CA MET A 1 9.36 19.53 -9.42
C MET A 1 8.58 18.39 -8.80
N CYS A 2 7.56 18.67 -7.97
CA CYS A 2 6.69 17.61 -7.42
C CYS A 2 5.42 17.49 -8.26
N MET A 3 5.06 16.26 -8.64
CA MET A 3 3.84 15.93 -9.35
C MET A 3 2.99 15.05 -8.43
N TYR A 4 1.78 15.51 -8.09
CA TYR A 4 0.87 14.82 -7.20
C TYR A 4 -0.30 14.22 -7.98
N ILE A 5 -0.59 12.94 -7.74
CA ILE A 5 -1.75 12.21 -8.28
C ILE A 5 -2.55 11.72 -7.07
N GLY A 6 -3.67 12.37 -6.80
CA GLY A 6 -4.56 12.02 -5.69
C GLY A 6 -5.41 10.78 -5.96
N ALA A 7 -6.06 10.24 -4.93
CA ALA A 7 -6.96 9.09 -5.04
C ALA A 7 -8.22 9.40 -5.87
N ASP A 8 -8.73 10.63 -5.80
CA ASP A 8 -9.85 11.11 -6.65
C ASP A 8 -9.32 11.58 -8.00
N ARG A 9 -9.02 10.63 -8.87
CA ARG A 9 -8.30 10.83 -10.12
C ARG A 9 -9.25 11.13 -11.26
N ARG A 10 -9.64 12.38 -11.40
CA ARG A 10 -10.30 12.84 -12.61
C ARG A 10 -9.26 13.07 -13.71
N LEU A 11 -8.98 12.00 -14.45
CA LEU A 11 -8.01 12.05 -15.56
C LEU A 11 -8.36 13.16 -16.57
N SER A 12 -9.64 13.33 -16.87
CA SER A 12 -10.17 14.42 -17.69
C SER A 12 -9.70 15.79 -17.18
N TYR A 13 -9.65 16.00 -15.86
CA TYR A 13 -9.10 17.23 -15.29
C TYR A 13 -7.58 17.34 -15.47
N HIS A 14 -6.83 16.29 -15.15
CA HIS A 14 -5.37 16.31 -15.21
C HIS A 14 -4.82 16.36 -16.64
N LEU A 15 -5.53 15.79 -17.60
CA LEU A 15 -5.17 15.81 -19.02
C LEU A 15 -5.91 16.90 -19.80
N SER A 16 -6.57 17.83 -19.13
CA SER A 16 -7.12 19.05 -19.72
C SER A 16 -6.27 20.27 -19.41
N TYR A 17 -6.44 21.34 -20.20
CA TYR A 17 -5.83 22.64 -19.94
C TYR A 17 -6.73 23.51 -19.02
N ALA A 18 -7.41 22.90 -18.06
CA ALA A 18 -8.37 23.59 -17.19
C ALA A 18 -7.72 24.50 -16.14
N SER A 19 -6.49 24.20 -15.74
CA SER A 19 -5.75 24.94 -14.70
C SER A 19 -4.24 24.83 -14.95
N LYS A 20 -3.46 25.83 -14.52
CA LYS A 20 -1.99 25.80 -14.54
C LYS A 20 -1.37 24.65 -13.75
N TRP A 21 -2.16 24.00 -12.90
CA TRP A 21 -1.73 22.90 -12.05
C TRP A 21 -1.93 21.51 -12.68
N THR A 22 -2.66 21.41 -13.78
CA THR A 22 -2.89 20.14 -14.47
C THR A 22 -1.60 19.61 -15.13
N LEU A 23 -1.52 18.31 -15.33
CA LEU A 23 -0.37 17.66 -15.95
C LEU A 23 -0.17 18.15 -17.39
N LEU A 24 -1.26 18.28 -18.14
CA LEU A 24 -1.21 18.77 -19.52
C LEU A 24 -0.72 20.21 -19.58
N SER A 25 -1.20 21.09 -18.70
CA SER A 25 -0.75 22.49 -18.67
C SER A 25 0.74 22.61 -18.39
N LYS A 26 1.26 21.82 -17.45
CA LYS A 26 2.70 21.77 -17.15
C LYS A 26 3.51 21.28 -18.35
N LEU A 27 3.03 20.24 -19.04
CA LEU A 27 3.66 19.72 -20.25
C LEU A 27 3.69 20.77 -21.35
N MET A 28 2.57 21.46 -21.60
CA MET A 28 2.46 22.48 -22.62
C MET A 28 3.35 23.69 -22.32
N HIS A 29 3.51 24.03 -21.04
CA HIS A 29 4.45 25.09 -20.63
C HIS A 29 5.89 24.73 -20.99
N LYS A 30 6.29 23.48 -20.78
CA LYS A 30 7.62 22.99 -21.18
C LYS A 30 7.80 22.96 -22.70
N PHE A 31 6.80 22.55 -23.44
CA PHE A 31 6.84 22.64 -24.92
C PHE A 31 6.94 24.07 -25.39
N HIS A 32 6.23 25.00 -24.75
CA HIS A 32 6.32 26.41 -25.06
C HIS A 32 7.72 26.98 -24.81
N GLU A 33 8.32 26.69 -23.62
CA GLU A 33 9.70 27.07 -23.30
C GLU A 33 10.67 26.54 -24.37
N ALA A 34 10.55 25.27 -24.77
CA ALA A 34 11.40 24.69 -25.81
C ALA A 34 11.15 25.27 -27.19
N LEU A 35 9.93 25.71 -27.48
CA LEU A 35 9.57 26.34 -28.75
C LEU A 35 10.18 27.74 -28.85
N ILE A 36 10.09 28.56 -27.78
CA ILE A 36 10.59 29.94 -27.76
C ILE A 36 12.11 30.00 -27.96
N GLN A 37 12.84 28.98 -27.51
CA GLN A 37 14.29 28.91 -27.68
C GLN A 37 14.73 28.86 -29.17
N LYS A 38 13.81 28.57 -30.11
CA LYS A 38 14.09 28.48 -31.54
C LYS A 38 13.30 29.57 -32.31
N GLN A 39 13.90 30.74 -32.47
CA GLN A 39 13.26 31.90 -33.10
C GLN A 39 12.65 31.62 -34.49
N ASP A 40 13.31 30.82 -35.31
CA ASP A 40 12.80 30.42 -36.62
C ASP A 40 11.43 29.74 -36.56
N ARG A 41 11.21 28.91 -35.52
CA ARG A 41 9.92 28.22 -35.32
C ARG A 41 8.84 29.19 -34.83
N VAL A 42 9.21 30.11 -33.97
CA VAL A 42 8.29 31.16 -33.50
C VAL A 42 7.84 32.05 -34.62
N SER A 43 8.77 32.49 -35.49
CA SER A 43 8.46 33.32 -36.65
C SER A 43 7.54 32.60 -37.64
N LYS A 44 7.82 31.32 -37.94
CA LYS A 44 6.96 30.51 -38.82
C LYS A 44 5.56 30.33 -38.22
N LEU A 45 5.46 30.13 -36.88
CA LEU A 45 4.17 29.95 -36.22
C LEU A 45 3.36 31.25 -36.26
N LYS A 46 3.98 32.41 -36.00
CA LYS A 46 3.35 33.71 -36.09
C LYS A 46 2.81 33.98 -37.51
N SER A 47 3.62 33.73 -38.54
CA SER A 47 3.18 33.87 -39.92
C SER A 47 1.96 33.01 -40.25
N LYS A 48 1.91 31.76 -39.75
CA LYS A 48 0.74 30.90 -39.97
C LYS A 48 -0.51 31.40 -39.23
N PHE A 49 -0.37 31.96 -38.05
CA PHE A 49 -1.49 32.59 -37.35
C PHE A 49 -1.96 33.86 -38.04
N GLU A 50 -1.07 34.66 -38.61
CA GLU A 50 -1.42 35.81 -39.41
C GLU A 50 -2.22 35.40 -40.67
N GLU A 51 -1.84 34.32 -41.37
CA GLU A 51 -2.63 33.75 -42.48
C GLU A 51 -4.06 33.36 -42.03
N VAL A 52 -4.19 32.70 -40.84
CA VAL A 52 -5.51 32.35 -40.27
C VAL A 52 -6.35 33.60 -40.01
N VAL A 53 -5.75 34.66 -39.42
CA VAL A 53 -6.43 35.92 -39.16
C VAL A 53 -6.94 36.56 -40.48
N GLN A 54 -6.14 36.52 -41.55
CA GLN A 54 -6.54 37.02 -42.87
C GLN A 54 -7.79 36.29 -43.41
N ILE A 55 -7.84 34.96 -43.28
CA ILE A 55 -9.00 34.16 -43.68
C ILE A 55 -10.27 34.62 -42.96
N PHE A 56 -10.19 34.93 -41.66
CA PHE A 56 -11.32 35.46 -40.91
C PHE A 56 -11.71 36.87 -41.35
N GLN A 57 -10.73 37.70 -41.71
CA GLN A 57 -10.97 39.06 -42.18
C GLN A 57 -11.63 39.09 -43.57
N GLU A 58 -11.45 38.05 -44.38
CA GLU A 58 -12.10 37.88 -45.71
C GLU A 58 -13.58 37.47 -45.58
N VAL A 59 -14.08 37.11 -44.37
CA VAL A 59 -15.50 36.82 -44.19
C VAL A 59 -16.32 38.11 -44.24
N ASP A 60 -17.21 38.24 -45.23
CA ASP A 60 -18.02 39.43 -45.47
C ASP A 60 -18.70 39.98 -44.21
N ALA A 61 -19.32 39.11 -43.42
CA ALA A 61 -19.99 39.49 -42.19
C ALA A 61 -19.05 40.10 -41.16
N PHE A 62 -17.78 39.62 -41.10
CA PHE A 62 -16.77 40.16 -40.21
C PHE A 62 -16.29 41.53 -40.68
N ALA A 63 -16.03 41.68 -41.95
CA ALA A 63 -15.64 42.95 -42.58
C ALA A 63 -16.73 44.02 -42.43
N GLU A 64 -18.00 43.64 -42.57
CA GLU A 64 -19.15 44.49 -42.32
C GLU A 64 -19.27 44.90 -40.86
N PHE A 65 -19.14 43.97 -39.95
CA PHE A 65 -19.14 44.27 -38.51
C PHE A 65 -18.01 45.24 -38.11
N GLN A 66 -16.81 45.02 -38.59
CA GLN A 66 -15.66 45.88 -38.29
C GLN A 66 -15.89 47.31 -38.85
N ARG A 67 -16.46 47.45 -40.04
CA ARG A 67 -16.81 48.76 -40.61
C ARG A 67 -17.87 49.48 -39.77
N ASN A 68 -18.94 48.77 -39.42
CA ASN A 68 -20.02 49.31 -38.60
C ASN A 68 -19.51 49.71 -37.21
N LEU A 69 -18.66 48.92 -36.58
CA LEU A 69 -18.04 49.21 -35.29
C LEU A 69 -17.21 50.50 -35.34
N THR A 70 -16.40 50.65 -36.37
CA THR A 70 -15.55 51.85 -36.57
C THR A 70 -16.38 53.09 -36.82
N GLN A 71 -17.42 52.98 -37.68
CA GLN A 71 -18.33 54.04 -37.98
C GLN A 71 -19.11 54.51 -36.72
N GLN A 72 -19.74 53.60 -36.02
CA GLN A 72 -20.53 53.92 -34.81
C GLN A 72 -19.65 54.51 -33.71
N PHE A 73 -18.42 54.02 -33.55
CA PHE A 73 -17.49 54.61 -32.64
C PHE A 73 -17.15 56.04 -32.95
N GLY A 74 -16.86 56.32 -34.25
CA GLY A 74 -16.57 57.68 -34.71
C GLY A 74 -17.73 58.67 -34.57
N GLU A 75 -18.99 58.15 -34.70
CA GLU A 75 -20.19 58.96 -34.51
C GLU A 75 -20.46 59.30 -33.05
N ILE A 76 -20.28 58.37 -32.15
CA ILE A 76 -20.56 58.52 -30.72
C ILE A 76 -19.43 59.29 -30.00
N PHE A 77 -18.17 59.04 -30.36
CA PHE A 77 -17.02 59.58 -29.67
C PHE A 77 -16.30 60.63 -30.47
N LYS A 78 -17.04 61.59 -31.03
CA LYS A 78 -16.49 62.72 -31.78
C LYS A 78 -15.41 63.46 -31.00
N GLY A 79 -14.17 63.49 -31.54
CA GLY A 79 -13.05 64.18 -30.93
C GLY A 79 -12.03 63.30 -30.21
N MET A 80 -12.21 61.96 -30.14
CA MET A 80 -11.16 61.05 -29.70
C MET A 80 -10.23 60.68 -30.85
N SER A 81 -8.92 60.61 -30.57
CA SER A 81 -7.85 60.31 -31.54
C SER A 81 -7.58 58.83 -31.77
N TYR A 82 -8.37 57.94 -31.22
CA TYR A 82 -8.21 56.51 -31.38
C TYR A 82 -9.51 55.85 -31.91
N GLY A 83 -9.35 54.77 -32.66
CA GLY A 83 -10.44 53.97 -33.21
C GLY A 83 -10.52 52.61 -32.55
N LEU A 84 -11.63 51.90 -32.81
CA LEU A 84 -11.81 50.50 -32.38
C LEU A 84 -11.47 49.54 -33.51
N GLN A 85 -10.65 48.57 -33.22
CA GLN A 85 -10.36 47.46 -34.10
C GLN A 85 -10.58 46.15 -33.34
N VAL A 86 -11.19 45.16 -34.00
CA VAL A 86 -11.21 43.80 -33.46
C VAL A 86 -9.85 43.19 -33.70
N ASP A 87 -9.09 43.03 -32.64
CA ASP A 87 -7.79 42.39 -32.72
C ASP A 87 -7.92 40.90 -32.38
N PHE A 88 -7.54 40.08 -33.32
CA PHE A 88 -7.26 38.67 -33.01
C PHE A 88 -5.84 38.66 -32.46
N SER A 89 -5.65 38.68 -31.14
CA SER A 89 -4.33 38.50 -30.58
C SER A 89 -3.74 37.19 -31.10
N ALA A 90 -3.10 37.29 -32.24
CA ALA A 90 -2.88 36.25 -33.22
C ALA A 90 -2.01 35.12 -32.71
N TYR A 91 -1.21 35.37 -31.67
CA TYR A 91 -0.34 34.37 -31.12
C TYR A 91 -0.33 34.47 -29.56
N ASP A 92 -1.32 33.86 -28.95
CA ASP A 92 -1.26 33.51 -27.53
C ASP A 92 -1.05 31.99 -27.43
N PRO A 93 0.18 31.53 -27.15
CA PRO A 93 0.47 30.09 -26.99
C PRO A 93 -0.41 29.42 -25.96
N SER A 94 -0.84 30.17 -24.94
CA SER A 94 -1.72 29.63 -23.87
C SER A 94 -3.10 29.27 -24.41
N ARG A 95 -3.63 30.03 -25.38
CA ARG A 95 -4.91 29.73 -26.03
C ARG A 95 -4.82 28.58 -26.99
N PHE A 96 -3.71 28.49 -27.75
CA PHE A 96 -3.46 27.35 -28.64
C PHE A 96 -3.37 26.05 -27.86
N PHE A 97 -2.63 26.03 -26.76
CA PHE A 97 -2.48 24.85 -25.92
C PHE A 97 -3.76 24.45 -25.18
N ARG A 98 -4.71 25.38 -24.97
CA ARG A 98 -6.03 25.04 -24.40
C ARG A 98 -6.88 24.16 -25.30
N SER A 99 -6.64 24.17 -26.60
CA SER A 99 -7.33 23.32 -27.58
C SER A 99 -6.73 21.92 -27.68
N LEU A 100 -5.53 21.70 -27.10
CA LEU A 100 -4.90 20.38 -27.12
C LEU A 100 -5.55 19.46 -26.10
N GLN A 101 -5.88 18.26 -26.54
CA GLN A 101 -6.44 17.20 -25.72
C GLN A 101 -5.61 15.94 -25.91
N VAL A 102 -5.41 15.22 -24.82
CA VAL A 102 -4.95 13.84 -24.89
C VAL A 102 -6.21 12.99 -25.01
N VAL A 103 -6.29 12.18 -26.03
CA VAL A 103 -7.48 11.35 -26.30
C VAL A 103 -7.06 9.88 -26.36
N PRO A 104 -7.78 8.96 -25.70
CA PRO A 104 -7.59 7.54 -25.89
C PRO A 104 -7.92 7.16 -27.33
N LYS A 105 -7.13 6.25 -27.92
CA LYS A 105 -7.35 5.78 -29.28
C LYS A 105 -7.30 4.26 -29.32
N GLU A 106 -8.37 3.65 -29.82
CA GLU A 106 -8.45 2.23 -30.07
C GLU A 106 -8.52 1.95 -31.56
N GLY A 107 -7.42 1.47 -32.14
CA GLY A 107 -7.27 1.38 -33.60
C GLY A 107 -7.36 2.76 -34.26
N ASN A 108 -8.41 2.98 -35.07
CA ASN A 108 -8.70 4.26 -35.71
C ASN A 108 -9.77 5.12 -35.01
N GLU A 109 -10.42 4.58 -33.98
CA GLU A 109 -11.46 5.26 -33.23
C GLU A 109 -10.89 6.07 -32.07
N VAL A 110 -11.34 7.30 -31.91
CA VAL A 110 -11.05 8.15 -30.77
C VAL A 110 -12.14 7.94 -29.73
N ARG A 111 -11.73 7.57 -28.51
CA ARG A 111 -12.63 7.40 -27.38
C ARG A 111 -12.59 8.60 -26.44
N THR A 112 -13.61 8.75 -25.64
CA THR A 112 -13.61 9.74 -24.55
C THR A 112 -13.05 9.12 -23.27
N PHE A 113 -12.62 9.94 -22.31
CA PHE A 113 -12.14 9.42 -21.02
C PHE A 113 -13.28 8.81 -20.21
N GLU A 114 -14.51 9.29 -20.39
CA GLU A 114 -15.71 8.78 -19.71
C GLU A 114 -16.05 7.33 -20.13
N GLU A 115 -15.55 6.89 -21.28
CA GLU A 115 -15.72 5.50 -21.74
C GLU A 115 -14.70 4.54 -21.14
N LEU A 116 -13.67 5.06 -20.45
CA LEU A 116 -12.67 4.25 -19.77
C LEU A 116 -13.17 3.86 -18.39
N GLY A 117 -12.86 2.63 -17.97
CA GLY A 117 -13.05 2.23 -16.59
C GLY A 117 -12.07 2.96 -15.67
N THR A 118 -12.49 3.22 -14.43
CA THR A 118 -11.70 3.96 -13.42
C THR A 118 -10.27 3.44 -13.23
N GLY A 119 -10.06 2.13 -13.30
CA GLY A 119 -8.73 1.53 -13.25
C GLY A 119 -7.86 1.86 -14.47
N GLN A 120 -8.46 1.96 -15.67
CA GLN A 120 -7.76 2.36 -16.90
C GLN A 120 -7.35 3.82 -16.85
N GLU A 121 -8.21 4.70 -16.35
CA GLU A 121 -7.88 6.12 -16.14
C GLU A 121 -6.65 6.28 -15.22
N GLN A 122 -6.58 5.49 -14.15
CA GLN A 122 -5.45 5.55 -13.22
C GLN A 122 -4.13 5.15 -13.88
N LEU A 123 -4.15 4.07 -14.66
CA LEU A 123 -2.97 3.62 -15.40
C LEU A 123 -2.51 4.66 -16.43
N LEU A 124 -3.44 5.31 -17.11
CA LEU A 124 -3.12 6.39 -18.05
C LEU A 124 -2.48 7.61 -17.39
N ALA A 125 -2.96 8.00 -16.19
CA ALA A 125 -2.34 9.10 -15.44
C ALA A 125 -0.87 8.78 -15.09
N LEU A 126 -0.58 7.55 -14.70
CA LEU A 126 0.78 7.09 -14.42
C LEU A 126 1.65 7.02 -15.67
N VAL A 127 1.11 6.50 -16.77
CA VAL A 127 1.81 6.45 -18.06
C VAL A 127 2.17 7.87 -18.52
N PHE A 128 1.23 8.80 -18.41
CA PHE A 128 1.47 10.20 -18.74
C PHE A 128 2.54 10.83 -17.85
N ALA A 129 2.46 10.63 -16.54
CA ALA A 129 3.44 11.14 -15.58
C ALA A 129 4.84 10.58 -15.85
N HIS A 130 4.93 9.28 -16.16
CA HIS A 130 6.19 8.63 -16.53
C HIS A 130 6.76 9.19 -17.86
N ALA A 131 5.93 9.32 -18.89
CA ALA A 131 6.34 9.89 -20.17
C ALA A 131 6.83 11.34 -20.01
N TYR A 132 6.13 12.13 -19.19
CA TYR A 132 6.54 13.50 -18.87
C TYR A 132 7.90 13.51 -18.14
N ALA A 133 8.06 12.69 -17.11
CA ALA A 133 9.31 12.61 -16.37
C ALA A 133 10.50 12.21 -17.24
N LYS A 134 10.28 11.27 -18.15
CA LYS A 134 11.32 10.78 -19.08
C LYS A 134 11.69 11.80 -20.17
N ALA A 135 10.72 12.63 -20.61
CA ALA A 135 10.95 13.63 -21.65
C ALA A 135 11.69 14.88 -21.15
N PHE A 136 11.55 15.24 -19.88
CA PHE A 136 12.04 16.51 -19.34
C PHE A 136 13.09 16.35 -18.25
N TYR A 137 14.08 15.50 -18.46
CA TYR A 137 15.24 15.24 -17.62
C TYR A 137 15.41 16.15 -16.40
N GLY A 138 15.17 15.63 -15.20
CA GLY A 138 15.68 16.19 -13.96
C GLY A 138 14.65 16.42 -12.86
N GLY A 139 14.85 15.77 -11.72
CA GLY A 139 14.35 16.18 -10.42
C GLY A 139 12.82 16.16 -10.24
N ILE A 140 12.11 15.21 -10.85
CA ILE A 140 10.68 15.04 -10.61
C ILE A 140 10.46 14.06 -9.49
N VAL A 141 9.73 14.48 -8.45
CA VAL A 141 9.16 13.61 -7.44
C VAL A 141 7.71 13.34 -7.83
N LEU A 142 7.37 12.08 -8.01
CA LEU A 142 6.01 11.63 -8.29
C LEU A 142 5.36 11.15 -6.99
N ALA A 143 4.41 11.90 -6.47
CA ALA A 143 3.61 11.52 -5.31
C ALA A 143 2.27 10.94 -5.77
N ILE A 144 1.98 9.69 -5.42
CA ILE A 144 0.79 8.96 -5.85
C ILE A 144 0.05 8.48 -4.62
N GLU A 145 -1.21 8.81 -4.53
CA GLU A 145 -2.09 8.36 -3.45
C GLU A 145 -2.86 7.12 -3.90
N GLU A 146 -2.80 6.06 -3.11
CA GLU A 146 -3.49 4.78 -3.30
C GLU A 146 -3.46 4.27 -4.76
N PRO A 147 -2.27 3.94 -5.32
CA PRO A 147 -2.16 3.50 -6.71
C PRO A 147 -3.00 2.26 -7.04
N GLU A 148 -3.37 1.50 -6.05
CA GLU A 148 -4.20 0.29 -6.14
C GLU A 148 -5.70 0.55 -6.23
N ALA A 149 -6.19 1.75 -5.93
CA ALA A 149 -7.62 2.03 -5.88
C ALA A 149 -8.32 1.64 -7.21
N HIS A 150 -9.46 0.94 -7.12
CA HIS A 150 -10.25 0.44 -8.26
C HIS A 150 -9.54 -0.56 -9.20
N LEU A 151 -8.36 -1.08 -8.83
CA LEU A 151 -7.65 -2.09 -9.61
C LEU A 151 -7.97 -3.50 -9.12
N HIS A 152 -8.13 -4.41 -10.07
CA HIS A 152 -8.17 -5.84 -9.79
C HIS A 152 -6.84 -6.32 -9.15
N PRO A 153 -6.83 -7.30 -8.21
CA PRO A 153 -5.62 -7.73 -7.50
C PRO A 153 -4.40 -8.01 -8.38
N LEU A 154 -4.58 -8.71 -9.50
CA LEU A 154 -3.49 -8.96 -10.45
C LEU A 154 -2.97 -7.68 -11.13
N ALA A 155 -3.85 -6.69 -11.33
CA ALA A 155 -3.43 -5.40 -11.85
C ALA A 155 -2.66 -4.58 -10.81
N GLN A 156 -3.00 -4.70 -9.52
CA GLN A 156 -2.24 -4.11 -8.41
C GLN A 156 -0.82 -4.67 -8.37
N GLU A 157 -0.66 -5.99 -8.45
CA GLU A 157 0.65 -6.64 -8.48
C GLU A 157 1.49 -6.19 -9.69
N TRP A 158 0.87 -6.15 -10.88
CA TRP A 158 1.55 -5.65 -12.07
C TRP A 158 1.96 -4.19 -11.92
N LEU A 159 1.08 -3.34 -11.38
CA LEU A 159 1.35 -1.92 -11.17
C LEU A 159 2.48 -1.71 -10.15
N ALA A 160 2.48 -2.46 -9.05
CA ALA A 160 3.56 -2.40 -8.06
C ALA A 160 4.91 -2.69 -8.72
N ARG A 161 5.02 -3.78 -9.48
CA ARG A 161 6.25 -4.10 -10.26
C ARG A 161 6.63 -2.98 -11.21
N LYS A 162 5.66 -2.35 -11.88
CA LYS A 162 5.91 -1.24 -12.81
C LYS A 162 6.43 0.00 -12.10
N ILE A 163 5.87 0.35 -10.93
CA ILE A 163 6.33 1.46 -10.10
C ILE A 163 7.77 1.22 -9.60
N HIS A 164 8.07 0.01 -9.14
CA HIS A 164 9.45 -0.36 -8.77
C HIS A 164 10.43 -0.21 -9.93
N GLN A 165 10.04 -0.64 -11.13
CA GLN A 165 10.86 -0.45 -12.32
C GLN A 165 11.09 1.04 -12.64
N MET A 166 10.04 1.87 -12.55
CA MET A 166 10.17 3.32 -12.78
C MET A 166 11.10 3.97 -11.76
N ALA A 167 11.06 3.53 -10.50
CA ALA A 167 11.99 3.98 -9.46
C ALA A 167 13.43 3.55 -9.75
N ALA A 168 13.63 2.31 -10.20
CA ALA A 168 14.95 1.81 -10.64
C ALA A 168 15.50 2.57 -11.86
N ASP A 169 14.63 3.05 -12.74
CA ASP A 169 14.97 3.91 -13.88
C ASP A 169 15.30 5.37 -13.46
N GLY A 170 15.31 5.66 -12.15
CA GLY A 170 15.75 6.94 -11.58
C GLY A 170 14.64 7.93 -11.25
N LEU A 171 13.35 7.54 -11.31
CA LEU A 171 12.27 8.38 -10.81
C LEU A 171 12.21 8.33 -9.27
N GLN A 172 12.07 9.50 -8.67
CA GLN A 172 11.72 9.59 -7.25
C GLN A 172 10.21 9.44 -7.09
N ILE A 173 9.76 8.36 -6.43
CA ILE A 173 8.35 8.04 -6.29
C ILE A 173 8.01 7.91 -4.81
N VAL A 174 6.95 8.58 -4.38
CA VAL A 174 6.34 8.45 -3.05
C VAL A 174 4.92 7.98 -3.24
N ILE A 175 4.54 6.89 -2.59
CA ILE A 175 3.18 6.35 -2.66
C ILE A 175 2.58 6.22 -1.26
N THR A 176 1.28 6.44 -1.14
CA THR A 176 0.49 5.94 -0.01
C THR A 176 -0.30 4.72 -0.48
N THR A 177 -0.35 3.67 0.33
CA THR A 177 -1.01 2.43 -0.07
C THR A 177 -1.61 1.68 1.11
N HIS A 178 -2.68 0.93 0.85
CA HIS A 178 -3.27 -0.08 1.73
C HIS A 178 -3.11 -1.50 1.15
N SER A 179 -2.32 -1.67 0.10
CA SER A 179 -2.10 -2.96 -0.56
C SER A 179 -0.72 -3.55 -0.25
N PRO A 180 -0.64 -4.81 0.19
CA PRO A 180 0.63 -5.48 0.48
C PRO A 180 1.54 -5.64 -0.76
N HIS A 181 0.98 -5.53 -1.97
CA HIS A 181 1.76 -5.62 -3.21
C HIS A 181 2.82 -4.52 -3.36
N PHE A 182 2.63 -3.36 -2.69
CA PHE A 182 3.55 -2.22 -2.78
C PHE A 182 4.60 -2.21 -1.67
N ILE A 183 4.58 -3.20 -0.75
CA ILE A 183 5.57 -3.31 0.31
C ILE A 183 6.81 -4.01 -0.23
N ASP A 184 7.94 -3.31 -0.26
CA ASP A 184 9.25 -3.84 -0.62
C ASP A 184 10.18 -3.85 0.60
N ILE A 185 10.35 -5.03 1.20
CA ILE A 185 11.21 -5.20 2.38
C ILE A 185 12.70 -5.06 2.04
N LEU A 186 13.11 -5.31 0.80
CA LEU A 186 14.49 -5.06 0.38
C LEU A 186 14.84 -3.57 0.42
N ASN A 187 13.86 -2.73 0.15
CA ASN A 187 13.97 -1.28 0.25
C ASN A 187 13.37 -0.77 1.56
N LEU A 188 13.84 -1.32 2.68
CA LEU A 188 13.31 -1.02 4.01
C LEU A 188 13.28 0.48 4.32
N GLU A 189 14.29 1.21 3.90
CA GLU A 189 14.41 2.67 4.11
C GLU A 189 13.35 3.47 3.36
N GLY A 190 12.77 2.87 2.30
CA GLY A 190 11.62 3.42 1.60
C GLY A 190 10.27 3.10 2.26
N LEU A 191 10.24 2.22 3.26
CA LEU A 191 9.01 1.82 3.92
C LEU A 191 8.72 2.68 5.15
N VAL A 192 7.65 3.45 5.09
CA VAL A 192 7.20 4.36 6.15
C VAL A 192 5.84 3.91 6.67
N LEU A 193 5.76 3.53 7.93
CA LEU A 193 4.51 3.17 8.60
C LEU A 193 3.93 4.40 9.30
N VAL A 194 2.70 4.78 8.93
CA VAL A 194 1.98 5.91 9.51
C VAL A 194 0.79 5.39 10.30
N ARG A 195 0.69 5.76 11.56
CA ARG A 195 -0.36 5.29 12.48
C ARG A 195 -0.89 6.42 13.35
N LYS A 196 -2.03 6.18 13.99
CA LYS A 196 -2.55 6.97 15.10
C LYS A 196 -2.15 6.34 16.42
N ASN A 197 -1.65 7.13 17.36
CA ASN A 197 -1.45 6.71 18.74
C ASN A 197 -2.76 6.81 19.56
N HIS A 198 -2.68 6.49 20.85
CA HIS A 198 -3.82 6.55 21.76
C HIS A 198 -4.42 7.95 21.93
N GLU A 199 -3.64 8.99 21.66
CA GLU A 199 -4.05 10.41 21.72
C GLU A 199 -4.55 10.93 20.37
N ASN A 200 -4.78 10.05 19.39
CA ASN A 200 -5.10 10.38 17.99
C ASN A 200 -4.03 11.22 17.26
N ALA A 201 -2.84 11.36 17.81
CA ALA A 201 -1.73 11.97 17.11
C ALA A 201 -1.16 11.01 16.04
N THR A 202 -0.71 11.58 14.93
CA THR A 202 -0.07 10.80 13.88
C THR A 202 1.37 10.48 14.28
N VAL A 203 1.71 9.21 14.28
CA VAL A 203 3.06 8.70 14.53
C VAL A 203 3.58 8.08 13.24
N VAL A 204 4.83 8.38 12.93
CA VAL A 204 5.55 7.91 11.75
C VAL A 204 6.70 7.04 12.20
N CYS A 205 6.80 5.83 11.65
CA CYS A 205 7.92 4.92 11.89
C CYS A 205 8.58 4.58 10.56
N GLN A 206 9.87 4.85 10.47
CA GLN A 206 10.74 4.50 9.35
C GLN A 206 12.03 3.94 9.94
N LEU A 207 12.56 2.88 9.38
CA LEU A 207 13.76 2.22 9.89
C LEU A 207 14.86 2.23 8.85
N THR A 208 16.10 2.44 9.30
CA THR A 208 17.26 2.07 8.50
C THR A 208 17.56 0.57 8.65
N LYS A 209 18.34 0.04 7.74
CA LYS A 209 18.77 -1.36 7.79
C LYS A 209 19.56 -1.67 9.07
N GLU A 210 20.37 -0.70 9.51
CA GLU A 210 21.17 -0.78 10.72
C GLU A 210 20.29 -0.76 11.99
N GLN A 211 19.26 0.07 12.04
CA GLN A 211 18.30 0.11 13.14
C GLN A 211 17.56 -1.21 13.30
N LEU A 212 17.10 -1.81 12.18
CA LEU A 212 16.49 -3.13 12.21
C LEU A 212 17.50 -4.19 12.70
N ALA A 213 18.74 -4.17 12.21
CA ALA A 213 19.78 -5.10 12.65
C ALA A 213 20.09 -4.95 14.14
N GLU A 214 20.14 -3.74 14.66
CA GLU A 214 20.33 -3.48 16.09
C GLU A 214 19.15 -3.99 16.93
N HIS A 215 17.91 -3.73 16.50
CA HIS A 215 16.73 -4.29 17.15
C HIS A 215 16.75 -5.82 17.17
N CYS A 216 17.12 -6.44 16.03
CA CYS A 216 17.30 -7.88 15.96
C CYS A 216 18.40 -8.40 16.93
N LYS A 217 19.52 -7.70 17.06
CA LYS A 217 20.60 -8.07 18.00
C LYS A 217 20.13 -8.05 19.45
N LYS A 218 19.35 -7.05 19.82
CA LYS A 218 18.77 -6.95 21.19
C LYS A 218 17.88 -8.15 21.56
N HIS A 219 17.27 -8.78 20.55
CA HIS A 219 16.29 -9.84 20.69
C HIS A 219 16.72 -11.17 20.05
N HIS A 220 18.02 -11.44 19.95
CA HIS A 220 18.54 -12.66 19.35
C HIS A 220 19.53 -13.37 20.27
N SER A 221 19.42 -14.70 20.36
CA SER A 221 20.34 -15.54 21.13
C SER A 221 21.78 -15.55 20.57
N ASN A 222 21.95 -15.28 19.27
CA ASN A 222 23.26 -15.25 18.60
C ASN A 222 23.44 -13.94 17.84
N SER A 223 23.73 -12.86 18.56
CA SER A 223 23.84 -11.51 18.02
C SER A 223 25.01 -11.31 17.04
N GLN A 224 26.04 -12.16 17.06
CA GLN A 224 27.24 -12.00 16.22
C GLN A 224 26.97 -12.18 14.71
N LYS A 225 25.92 -12.93 14.33
CA LYS A 225 25.56 -13.21 12.94
C LYS A 225 24.45 -12.28 12.40
N THR A 226 24.08 -11.27 13.15
CA THR A 226 22.97 -10.40 12.77
C THR A 226 23.51 -9.12 12.15
N SER A 227 23.42 -9.01 10.83
CA SER A 227 23.73 -7.82 10.06
C SER A 227 22.63 -7.57 9.01
N PRO A 228 22.52 -6.36 8.44
CA PRO A 228 21.57 -6.09 7.37
C PRO A 228 21.61 -7.10 6.22
N GLU A 229 22.82 -7.48 5.80
CA GLU A 229 23.08 -8.40 4.69
C GLU A 229 22.59 -9.83 4.99
N THR A 230 22.51 -10.20 6.26
CA THR A 230 22.08 -11.55 6.68
C THR A 230 20.59 -11.65 6.95
N ILE A 231 19.93 -10.56 7.38
CA ILE A 231 18.51 -10.57 7.77
C ILE A 231 17.56 -10.21 6.64
N LEU A 232 17.89 -9.20 5.82
CA LEU A 232 16.99 -8.72 4.75
C LEU A 232 16.67 -9.79 3.69
N PRO A 233 17.62 -10.61 3.21
CA PRO A 233 17.30 -11.67 2.24
C PRO A 233 16.30 -12.68 2.78
N PHE A 234 16.30 -12.97 4.09
CA PHE A 234 15.29 -13.83 4.69
C PHE A 234 13.89 -13.25 4.49
N TYR A 235 13.68 -11.99 4.90
CA TYR A 235 12.38 -11.34 4.80
C TYR A 235 11.91 -11.25 3.36
N ALA A 236 12.77 -10.84 2.44
CA ALA A 236 12.43 -10.70 1.03
C ALA A 236 11.98 -12.01 0.37
N ASN A 237 12.62 -13.14 0.75
CA ASN A 237 12.29 -14.45 0.18
C ASN A 237 11.13 -15.16 0.88
N GLN A 238 10.76 -14.73 2.09
CA GLN A 238 9.69 -15.35 2.89
C GLN A 238 8.44 -14.48 2.99
N ALA A 239 8.49 -13.24 2.50
CA ALA A 239 7.37 -12.32 2.52
C ALA A 239 6.24 -12.81 1.60
N THR A 240 5.18 -13.34 2.18
CA THR A 240 3.92 -13.58 1.49
C THR A 240 2.98 -12.39 1.69
N GLN A 241 1.98 -12.23 0.84
CA GLN A 241 0.96 -11.20 1.02
C GLN A 241 0.26 -11.29 2.37
N GLU A 242 0.01 -12.51 2.85
CA GLU A 242 -0.59 -12.75 4.17
C GLU A 242 0.27 -12.19 5.30
N ILE A 243 1.58 -12.39 5.23
CA ILE A 243 2.52 -11.83 6.22
C ILE A 243 2.58 -10.31 6.09
N LEU A 244 2.68 -9.77 4.87
CA LEU A 244 2.74 -8.33 4.63
C LEU A 244 1.47 -7.58 5.04
N ASN A 245 0.31 -8.24 5.05
CA ASN A 245 -0.92 -7.69 5.62
C ASN A 245 -0.76 -7.32 7.11
N GLY A 246 0.19 -7.91 7.82
CA GLY A 246 0.52 -7.53 9.18
C GLY A 246 0.88 -6.05 9.35
N PHE A 247 1.46 -5.40 8.34
CA PHE A 247 1.78 -3.97 8.40
C PHE A 247 0.55 -3.07 8.51
N PHE A 248 -0.62 -3.54 8.06
CA PHE A 248 -1.88 -2.80 8.11
C PHE A 248 -2.71 -3.14 9.36
N ALA A 249 -2.32 -4.16 10.14
CA ALA A 249 -3.04 -4.58 11.33
C ALA A 249 -2.72 -3.66 12.53
N LYS A 250 -3.70 -3.50 13.43
CA LYS A 250 -3.48 -2.81 14.71
C LYS A 250 -2.62 -3.64 15.65
N LYS A 251 -2.80 -4.96 15.62
CA LYS A 251 -2.05 -5.96 16.39
C LYS A 251 -1.86 -7.21 15.54
N ILE A 252 -0.84 -7.97 15.83
CA ILE A 252 -0.51 -9.21 15.12
C ILE A 252 -0.46 -10.38 16.12
N VAL A 253 -1.01 -11.50 15.71
CA VAL A 253 -0.79 -12.80 16.33
C VAL A 253 -0.04 -13.67 15.33
N LEU A 254 1.23 -13.91 15.59
CA LEU A 254 2.05 -14.82 14.77
C LEU A 254 1.75 -16.26 15.19
N VAL A 255 1.50 -17.11 14.22
CA VAL A 255 1.22 -18.52 14.40
C VAL A 255 2.18 -19.36 13.57
N GLU A 256 2.41 -20.62 13.97
CA GLU A 256 3.37 -21.48 13.26
C GLU A 256 2.91 -21.84 11.86
N GLY A 257 1.63 -22.12 11.70
CA GLY A 257 1.09 -22.63 10.45
C GLY A 257 -0.37 -22.30 10.19
N GLN A 258 -0.93 -23.01 9.19
CA GLN A 258 -2.30 -22.81 8.74
C GLN A 258 -3.35 -23.34 9.72
N THR A 259 -3.01 -24.30 10.57
CA THR A 259 -3.95 -24.87 11.55
C THR A 259 -4.45 -23.78 12.48
N GLU A 260 -3.54 -23.09 13.15
CA GLU A 260 -3.87 -21.99 14.06
C GLU A 260 -4.47 -20.81 13.30
N GLN A 261 -3.95 -20.49 12.11
CA GLN A 261 -4.49 -19.41 11.27
C GLN A 261 -5.98 -19.58 11.00
N LEU A 262 -6.42 -20.81 10.71
CA LEU A 262 -7.82 -21.09 10.38
C LEU A 262 -8.70 -21.32 11.60
N ALA A 263 -8.15 -21.91 12.67
CA ALA A 263 -8.92 -22.29 13.84
C ALA A 263 -9.05 -21.16 14.88
N LEU A 264 -7.97 -20.41 15.18
CA LEU A 264 -7.98 -19.36 16.20
C LEU A 264 -9.07 -18.29 16.02
N PRO A 265 -9.32 -17.76 14.80
CA PRO A 265 -10.39 -16.77 14.61
C PRO A 265 -11.77 -17.31 15.03
N VAL A 266 -12.01 -18.61 14.83
CA VAL A 266 -13.28 -19.26 15.17
C VAL A 266 -13.42 -19.38 16.69
N TYR A 267 -12.41 -19.88 17.38
CA TYR A 267 -12.40 -19.96 18.85
C TYR A 267 -12.55 -18.58 19.50
N LEU A 268 -11.74 -17.61 19.04
CA LEU A 268 -11.76 -16.25 19.62
C LEU A 268 -13.12 -15.58 19.41
N ARG A 269 -13.78 -15.80 18.25
CA ARG A 269 -15.12 -15.26 18.01
C ARG A 269 -16.13 -15.85 18.99
N LYS A 270 -16.04 -17.13 19.33
CA LYS A 270 -16.93 -17.79 20.30
C LYS A 270 -16.78 -17.21 21.71
N VAL A 271 -15.60 -16.72 22.07
CA VAL A 271 -15.38 -16.02 23.35
C VAL A 271 -15.55 -14.49 23.22
N GLY A 272 -16.20 -14.01 22.14
CA GLY A 272 -16.58 -12.61 21.98
C GLY A 272 -15.50 -11.70 21.40
N MET A 273 -14.54 -12.23 20.61
CA MET A 273 -13.52 -11.46 19.93
C MET A 273 -13.56 -11.71 18.42
N ASP A 274 -14.01 -10.72 17.65
CA ASP A 274 -13.88 -10.75 16.21
C ASP A 274 -12.55 -10.08 15.81
N VAL A 275 -11.56 -10.91 15.48
CA VAL A 275 -10.19 -10.45 15.16
C VAL A 275 -10.16 -9.45 14.01
N THR A 276 -10.97 -9.68 12.98
CA THR A 276 -11.03 -8.79 11.80
C THR A 276 -11.61 -7.43 12.18
N ARG A 277 -12.73 -7.42 12.92
CA ARG A 277 -13.38 -6.18 13.38
C ARG A 277 -12.46 -5.38 14.32
N GLU A 278 -11.67 -6.06 15.15
CA GLU A 278 -10.74 -5.42 16.07
C GLU A 278 -9.41 -5.01 15.40
N GLY A 279 -9.24 -5.31 14.11
CA GLY A 279 -8.04 -4.96 13.34
C GLY A 279 -6.83 -5.82 13.72
N ILE A 280 -7.06 -7.07 14.09
CA ILE A 280 -6.02 -8.02 14.50
C ILE A 280 -5.78 -9.00 13.34
N ALA A 281 -4.53 -9.14 12.91
CA ALA A 281 -4.12 -10.11 11.92
C ALA A 281 -3.56 -11.36 12.58
N ILE A 282 -4.07 -12.53 12.19
CA ILE A 282 -3.46 -13.83 12.54
C ILE A 282 -2.60 -14.24 11.34
N VAL A 283 -1.28 -14.25 11.54
CA VAL A 283 -0.28 -14.34 10.48
C VAL A 283 0.51 -15.64 10.61
N PRO A 284 0.36 -16.59 9.66
CA PRO A 284 1.13 -17.82 9.63
C PRO A 284 2.55 -17.53 9.08
N VAL A 285 3.56 -17.97 9.81
CA VAL A 285 4.97 -17.72 9.43
C VAL A 285 5.68 -18.95 8.85
N MET A 286 4.93 -20.02 8.60
CA MET A 286 5.42 -21.27 7.99
C MET A 286 6.57 -21.89 8.78
N GLY A 287 6.34 -22.08 10.07
CA GLY A 287 7.18 -22.84 10.97
C GLY A 287 7.81 -22.06 12.13
N LYS A 288 8.02 -22.76 13.22
CA LYS A 288 8.53 -22.28 14.52
C LYS A 288 9.77 -21.37 14.42
N GLY A 289 10.73 -21.72 13.57
CA GLY A 289 11.98 -20.95 13.42
C GLY A 289 11.83 -19.58 12.73
N ASN A 290 10.64 -19.25 12.22
CA ASN A 290 10.35 -17.99 11.58
C ASN A 290 9.61 -17.01 12.50
N LEU A 291 8.98 -17.50 13.59
CA LEU A 291 8.22 -16.68 14.55
C LEU A 291 9.02 -15.49 15.06
N THR A 292 10.22 -15.77 15.57
CA THR A 292 11.07 -14.74 16.18
C THR A 292 11.58 -13.71 15.17
N LYS A 293 11.80 -14.13 13.94
CA LYS A 293 12.27 -13.23 12.87
C LYS A 293 11.16 -12.22 12.53
N TRP A 294 9.96 -12.69 12.22
CA TRP A 294 8.81 -11.83 11.93
C TRP A 294 8.40 -11.00 13.13
N TRP A 295 8.46 -11.54 14.35
CA TRP A 295 8.24 -10.77 15.55
C TRP A 295 9.18 -9.57 15.66
N ARG A 296 10.50 -9.79 15.41
CA ARG A 296 11.50 -8.72 15.43
C ARG A 296 11.23 -7.64 14.38
N LEU A 297 10.82 -8.01 13.18
CA LEU A 297 10.49 -7.03 12.13
C LEU A 297 9.27 -6.18 12.54
N PHE A 298 8.17 -6.81 12.90
CA PHE A 298 6.95 -6.09 13.24
C PHE A 298 7.11 -5.23 14.49
N THR A 299 7.79 -5.74 15.53
CA THR A 299 8.04 -4.97 16.75
C THR A 299 9.03 -3.82 16.53
N ALA A 300 9.98 -3.94 15.61
CA ALA A 300 10.84 -2.82 15.21
C ALA A 300 10.02 -1.66 14.61
N TYR A 301 8.93 -1.96 13.89
CA TYR A 301 7.97 -0.96 13.42
C TYR A 301 6.93 -0.53 14.48
N GLY A 302 7.11 -0.94 15.74
CA GLY A 302 6.18 -0.58 16.83
C GLY A 302 4.82 -1.29 16.75
N ILE A 303 4.70 -2.39 15.98
CA ILE A 303 3.46 -3.14 15.89
C ILE A 303 3.36 -4.12 17.05
N PRO A 304 2.31 -4.02 17.90
CA PRO A 304 2.10 -4.99 18.96
C PRO A 304 1.95 -6.40 18.40
N THR A 305 2.85 -7.30 18.76
CA THR A 305 2.95 -8.63 18.17
C THR A 305 2.98 -9.71 19.23
N TYR A 306 2.00 -10.60 19.18
CA TYR A 306 1.86 -11.77 20.02
C TYR A 306 2.35 -13.02 19.28
N MET A 307 2.92 -14.02 19.97
CA MET A 307 3.35 -15.27 19.35
C MET A 307 2.60 -16.46 19.95
N THR A 308 2.23 -17.43 19.13
CA THR A 308 1.82 -18.76 19.59
C THR A 308 2.84 -19.79 19.16
N ILE A 309 3.16 -20.72 20.02
CA ILE A 309 4.17 -21.76 19.80
C ILE A 309 3.70 -23.13 20.28
N ASP A 310 4.18 -24.17 19.62
CA ASP A 310 4.07 -25.54 20.07
C ASP A 310 5.38 -26.01 20.76
N ASN A 311 5.29 -26.82 21.82
CA ASN A 311 6.44 -27.36 22.50
C ASN A 311 6.90 -28.71 21.93
N ASP A 312 6.41 -29.12 20.78
CA ASP A 312 6.82 -30.36 20.17
C ASP A 312 8.34 -30.36 19.87
N SER A 313 8.96 -31.53 20.07
CA SER A 313 10.38 -31.73 19.79
C SER A 313 10.65 -32.32 18.41
N LYS A 314 9.62 -32.59 17.60
CA LYS A 314 9.73 -33.34 16.37
C LYS A 314 10.68 -32.63 15.36
N ASP A 315 10.54 -31.31 15.24
CA ASP A 315 11.36 -30.48 14.33
C ASP A 315 12.39 -29.62 15.06
N ASP A 316 12.54 -29.81 16.38
CA ASP A 316 13.42 -29.01 17.24
C ASP A 316 14.06 -29.86 18.34
N GLN A 317 14.69 -30.98 17.96
CA GLN A 317 15.27 -31.97 18.91
C GLN A 317 16.28 -31.37 19.89
N LYS A 318 16.95 -30.26 19.55
CA LYS A 318 17.88 -29.54 20.40
C LYS A 318 17.26 -28.33 21.08
N GLU A 319 15.94 -28.18 21.03
CA GLU A 319 15.20 -27.06 21.64
C GLU A 319 15.65 -25.68 21.18
N LYS A 320 16.43 -25.60 20.11
CA LYS A 320 17.06 -24.37 19.65
C LYS A 320 16.04 -23.34 19.20
N LYS A 321 15.02 -23.76 18.45
CA LYS A 321 13.98 -22.86 17.93
C LYS A 321 13.10 -22.34 19.08
N ARG A 322 12.71 -23.24 20.02
CA ARG A 322 11.92 -22.86 21.21
C ARG A 322 12.70 -21.91 22.11
N ARG A 323 13.98 -22.19 22.38
CA ARG A 323 14.86 -21.31 23.17
C ARG A 323 15.04 -19.94 22.50
N ASP A 324 15.11 -19.87 21.17
CA ASP A 324 15.19 -18.57 20.45
C ASP A 324 13.91 -17.74 20.67
N VAL A 325 12.71 -18.36 20.69
CA VAL A 325 11.46 -17.67 21.02
C VAL A 325 11.51 -17.09 22.44
N LEU A 326 11.88 -17.91 23.42
CA LEU A 326 11.91 -17.48 24.81
C LEU A 326 12.99 -16.42 25.10
N THR A 327 14.14 -16.55 24.45
CA THR A 327 15.21 -15.54 24.51
C THR A 327 14.78 -14.22 23.88
N THR A 328 14.10 -14.29 22.74
CA THR A 328 13.54 -13.11 22.06
C THR A 328 12.60 -12.34 22.98
N LEU A 329 11.79 -13.03 23.76
CA LEU A 329 10.87 -12.46 24.72
C LEU A 329 11.52 -12.13 26.08
N ARG A 330 12.81 -12.43 26.27
CA ARG A 330 13.59 -12.18 27.49
C ARG A 330 13.00 -12.83 28.73
N LEU A 331 12.58 -14.08 28.62
CA LEU A 331 11.99 -14.84 29.73
C LEU A 331 13.05 -15.58 30.54
N GLY A 332 13.04 -15.34 31.85
CA GLY A 332 14.00 -15.97 32.78
C GLY A 332 13.74 -17.43 33.11
N ASN A 333 12.51 -17.93 32.91
CA ASN A 333 12.07 -19.29 33.20
C ASN A 333 11.92 -20.17 31.96
N ALA A 334 12.82 -20.00 31.00
CA ALA A 334 12.76 -20.68 29.71
C ALA A 334 12.70 -22.20 29.80
N ASP A 335 13.42 -22.83 30.79
CA ASP A 335 13.47 -24.29 30.96
C ASP A 335 12.12 -24.85 31.38
N GLU A 336 11.41 -24.22 32.33
CA GLU A 336 10.09 -24.62 32.75
C GLU A 336 9.06 -24.58 31.61
N ILE A 337 9.12 -23.54 30.78
CA ILE A 337 8.20 -23.37 29.68
C ILE A 337 8.46 -24.39 28.56
N ILE A 338 9.73 -24.69 28.25
CA ILE A 338 10.10 -25.63 27.20
C ILE A 338 9.69 -27.06 27.56
N THR A 339 9.75 -27.41 28.82
CA THR A 339 9.39 -28.76 29.33
C THR A 339 7.91 -28.93 29.62
N SER A 340 7.12 -27.85 29.61
CA SER A 340 5.69 -27.90 29.91
C SER A 340 4.90 -28.55 28.77
N GLU A 341 4.07 -29.53 29.13
CA GLU A 341 3.05 -30.11 28.22
C GLU A 341 1.71 -29.39 28.34
N ASP A 342 1.59 -28.41 29.25
CA ASP A 342 0.36 -27.67 29.48
C ASP A 342 0.20 -26.54 28.46
N TRP A 343 -1.06 -26.28 28.11
CA TRP A 343 -1.41 -25.06 27.38
C TRP A 343 -1.30 -23.84 28.30
N LEU A 344 -0.31 -22.97 28.03
CA LEU A 344 0.02 -21.79 28.83
C LEU A 344 -0.29 -20.50 28.03
N VAL A 345 -1.00 -19.57 28.67
CA VAL A 345 -1.29 -18.23 28.10
C VAL A 345 -0.54 -17.20 28.92
N HIS A 346 0.50 -16.61 28.34
CA HIS A 346 1.31 -15.54 28.92
C HIS A 346 0.97 -14.18 28.30
N GLN A 347 1.53 -13.11 28.87
CA GLN A 347 1.24 -11.74 28.45
C GLN A 347 1.62 -11.46 26.98
N ASN A 348 2.72 -12.03 26.47
CA ASN A 348 3.27 -11.74 25.15
C ASN A 348 3.31 -12.97 24.22
N PHE A 349 2.94 -14.13 24.70
CA PHE A 349 2.97 -15.38 23.95
C PHE A 349 2.04 -16.43 24.54
N CYS A 350 1.73 -17.44 23.75
CA CYS A 350 0.97 -18.62 24.15
C CYS A 350 1.75 -19.88 23.76
N VAL A 351 1.79 -20.86 24.64
CA VAL A 351 2.33 -22.20 24.36
C VAL A 351 1.17 -23.19 24.39
N PHE A 352 0.96 -23.94 23.31
CA PHE A 352 -0.10 -24.96 23.25
C PHE A 352 0.30 -26.31 23.91
N GLY A 353 1.39 -26.36 24.64
CA GLY A 353 1.94 -27.60 25.16
C GLY A 353 2.60 -28.39 24.03
N LYS A 354 2.31 -29.69 23.91
CA LYS A 354 2.94 -30.54 22.89
C LYS A 354 2.69 -30.02 21.48
N ASP A 355 1.43 -29.85 21.11
CA ASP A 355 0.98 -29.25 19.83
C ASP A 355 -0.44 -28.71 20.00
N PHE A 356 -0.89 -27.92 19.01
CA PHE A 356 -2.21 -27.29 19.02
C PHE A 356 -3.33 -28.34 19.16
N GLU A 357 -3.30 -29.41 18.37
CA GLU A 357 -4.35 -30.43 18.38
C GLU A 357 -4.39 -31.18 19.72
N ALA A 358 -3.24 -31.52 20.29
CA ALA A 358 -3.15 -32.16 21.61
C ALA A 358 -3.72 -31.25 22.70
N ALA A 359 -3.41 -29.95 22.66
CA ALA A 359 -3.99 -28.98 23.60
C ALA A 359 -5.52 -28.92 23.48
N MET A 360 -6.04 -28.93 22.24
CA MET A 360 -7.48 -28.90 22.03
C MET A 360 -8.17 -30.18 22.54
N ARG A 361 -7.63 -31.38 22.22
CA ARG A 361 -8.18 -32.64 22.72
C ARG A 361 -8.17 -32.70 24.26
N ALA A 362 -7.13 -32.21 24.90
CA ALA A 362 -7.02 -32.22 26.38
C ALA A 362 -8.00 -31.24 27.08
N ASN A 363 -8.42 -30.16 26.39
CA ASN A 363 -9.22 -29.10 27.00
C ASN A 363 -10.67 -29.04 26.49
N PHE A 364 -11.04 -29.84 25.47
CA PHE A 364 -12.41 -29.94 24.93
C PHE A 364 -12.83 -31.39 24.82
N PRO A 365 -13.68 -31.89 25.72
CA PRO A 365 -14.09 -33.31 25.74
C PRO A 365 -14.73 -33.81 24.45
N GLU A 366 -15.44 -32.93 23.74
CA GLU A 366 -16.08 -33.28 22.46
C GLU A 366 -15.15 -33.16 21.24
N TYR A 367 -13.89 -32.71 21.40
CA TYR A 367 -12.98 -32.45 20.29
C TYR A 367 -12.80 -33.69 19.41
N GLN A 368 -12.52 -34.85 20.00
CA GLN A 368 -12.27 -36.11 19.29
C GLN A 368 -13.47 -36.52 18.43
N LYS A 369 -14.67 -36.39 18.92
CA LYS A 369 -15.91 -36.71 18.21
C LYS A 369 -16.01 -35.87 16.91
N TRP A 370 -15.80 -34.58 17.03
CA TRP A 370 -15.88 -33.67 15.87
C TRP A 370 -14.70 -33.81 14.92
N GLU A 371 -13.53 -34.21 15.44
CA GLU A 371 -12.35 -34.52 14.63
C GLU A 371 -12.57 -35.78 13.77
N ASP A 372 -13.13 -36.83 14.35
CA ASP A 372 -13.47 -38.06 13.62
C ASP A 372 -14.50 -37.78 12.52
N GLU A 373 -15.55 -37.03 12.83
CA GLU A 373 -16.56 -36.60 11.84
C GLU A 373 -15.94 -35.74 10.72
N ALA A 374 -15.06 -34.80 11.09
CA ALA A 374 -14.38 -33.94 10.11
C ALA A 374 -13.49 -34.76 9.17
N ASN A 375 -12.77 -35.75 9.68
CA ASN A 375 -11.93 -36.63 8.88
C ASN A 375 -12.74 -37.47 7.87
N GLU A 376 -13.94 -37.92 8.26
CA GLU A 376 -14.85 -38.64 7.34
C GLU A 376 -15.36 -37.73 6.22
N ILE A 377 -15.74 -36.50 6.54
CA ILE A 377 -16.39 -35.56 5.59
C ILE A 377 -15.38 -34.80 4.74
N LEU A 378 -14.27 -34.35 5.33
CA LEU A 378 -13.35 -33.37 4.73
C LEU A 378 -11.96 -33.95 4.43
N GLY A 379 -11.72 -35.22 4.85
CA GLY A 379 -10.39 -35.83 4.81
C GLY A 379 -9.47 -35.30 5.91
N ASP A 380 -8.26 -35.82 5.96
CA ASP A 380 -7.28 -35.67 7.06
C ASP A 380 -6.40 -34.40 7.00
N SER A 381 -6.87 -33.35 6.33
CA SER A 381 -6.18 -32.07 6.30
C SER A 381 -6.30 -31.34 7.65
N LYS A 382 -5.24 -31.37 8.47
CA LYS A 382 -5.21 -30.78 9.81
C LYS A 382 -5.80 -29.35 9.89
N PRO A 383 -5.43 -28.37 9.04
CA PRO A 383 -5.97 -27.02 9.13
C PRO A 383 -7.50 -26.96 8.93
N ILE A 384 -8.01 -27.74 7.98
CA ILE A 384 -9.43 -27.78 7.64
C ILE A 384 -10.22 -28.47 8.76
N VAL A 385 -9.71 -29.62 9.26
CA VAL A 385 -10.27 -30.36 10.38
C VAL A 385 -10.32 -29.46 11.63
N ALA A 386 -9.22 -28.82 12.01
CA ALA A 386 -9.18 -27.95 13.18
C ALA A 386 -10.20 -26.79 13.09
N ARG A 387 -10.36 -26.19 11.93
CA ARG A 387 -11.37 -25.14 11.71
C ARG A 387 -12.79 -25.69 11.82
N TYR A 388 -13.05 -26.87 11.25
CA TYR A 388 -14.37 -27.52 11.34
C TYR A 388 -14.69 -27.81 12.82
N VAL A 389 -13.81 -28.48 13.56
CA VAL A 389 -14.00 -28.77 14.97
C VAL A 389 -14.27 -27.49 15.77
N ALA A 390 -13.46 -26.45 15.58
CA ALA A 390 -13.67 -25.14 16.20
C ALA A 390 -15.07 -24.59 15.93
N SER A 391 -15.64 -24.85 14.75
CA SER A 391 -16.99 -24.38 14.39
C SER A 391 -18.11 -25.16 15.09
N GLN A 392 -17.91 -26.45 15.32
CA GLN A 392 -18.90 -27.36 15.93
C GLN A 392 -18.94 -27.25 17.45
N LEU A 393 -17.83 -27.04 18.12
CA LEU A 393 -17.78 -26.95 19.58
C LEU A 393 -18.70 -25.84 20.10
N ASN A 394 -19.55 -26.17 21.07
CA ASN A 394 -20.39 -25.20 21.74
C ASN A 394 -19.64 -24.57 22.94
N VAL A 395 -19.99 -23.32 23.25
CA VAL A 395 -19.45 -22.67 24.47
C VAL A 395 -20.17 -23.24 25.68
N ASP A 396 -19.41 -24.00 26.48
CA ASP A 396 -19.86 -24.69 27.67
C ASP A 396 -18.83 -24.49 28.80
N ASN A 397 -18.82 -25.39 29.82
CA ASN A 397 -17.89 -25.36 30.93
C ASN A 397 -16.54 -26.04 30.61
N ALA A 398 -16.23 -26.36 29.37
CA ALA A 398 -14.95 -26.97 29.03
C ALA A 398 -13.77 -26.03 29.37
N PRO A 399 -12.68 -26.57 29.94
CA PRO A 399 -11.53 -25.76 30.40
C PRO A 399 -10.91 -24.90 29.31
N GLY A 400 -11.00 -25.35 28.07
CA GLY A 400 -10.46 -24.64 26.92
C GLY A 400 -11.06 -23.24 26.70
N TRP A 401 -12.34 -23.06 27.01
CA TRP A 401 -12.98 -21.74 26.86
C TRP A 401 -12.37 -20.70 27.78
N GLY A 402 -12.10 -21.02 29.04
CA GLY A 402 -11.42 -20.12 29.97
C GLY A 402 -9.99 -19.75 29.51
N LYS A 403 -9.29 -20.67 28.84
CA LYS A 403 -7.98 -20.38 28.24
C LYS A 403 -8.11 -19.45 27.01
N TYR A 404 -9.13 -19.62 26.18
CA TYR A 404 -9.40 -18.71 25.06
C TYR A 404 -9.88 -17.32 25.54
N GLU A 405 -10.67 -17.24 26.61
CA GLU A 405 -11.02 -15.95 27.22
C GLU A 405 -9.77 -15.21 27.71
N ARG A 406 -8.88 -15.92 28.40
CA ARG A 406 -7.60 -15.34 28.82
C ARG A 406 -6.74 -14.92 27.63
N LEU A 407 -6.67 -15.72 26.57
CA LEU A 407 -5.94 -15.39 25.34
C LEU A 407 -6.51 -14.13 24.67
N ARG A 408 -7.85 -14.05 24.54
CA ARG A 408 -8.57 -12.86 24.06
C ARG A 408 -8.17 -11.62 24.83
N ASP A 409 -8.26 -11.67 26.15
CA ASP A 409 -8.00 -10.50 27.01
C ASP A 409 -6.52 -10.10 26.94
N THR A 410 -5.63 -11.07 26.85
CA THR A 410 -4.20 -10.83 26.68
C THR A 410 -3.91 -10.13 25.34
N ILE A 411 -4.48 -10.60 24.24
CA ILE A 411 -4.29 -9.97 22.92
C ILE A 411 -4.90 -8.56 22.91
N ARG A 412 -6.08 -8.35 23.51
CA ARG A 412 -6.70 -7.02 23.61
C ARG A 412 -5.83 -6.03 24.37
N ASN A 413 -5.17 -6.47 25.44
CA ASN A 413 -4.32 -5.65 26.30
C ASN A 413 -2.86 -5.58 25.85
N LEU A 414 -2.52 -6.23 24.71
CA LEU A 414 -1.16 -6.21 24.19
C LEU A 414 -0.71 -4.78 23.91
N ALA A 415 0.31 -4.33 24.63
CA ALA A 415 0.89 -3.01 24.46
C ALA A 415 1.79 -2.92 23.22
N SER A 416 1.91 -1.72 22.66
CA SER A 416 2.97 -1.44 21.70
C SER A 416 4.32 -1.69 22.37
N PRO A 417 5.25 -2.38 21.72
CA PRO A 417 6.62 -2.38 22.20
C PRO A 417 7.09 -0.94 22.31
N ASP A 418 7.77 -0.59 23.40
CA ASP A 418 8.29 0.76 23.60
C ASP A 418 9.05 1.16 22.32
N SER A 419 8.53 2.12 21.60
CA SER A 419 9.18 2.70 20.44
C SER A 419 10.36 3.50 20.96
N THR A 420 11.51 2.87 21.02
CA THR A 420 12.78 3.47 21.43
C THR A 420 13.44 4.27 20.30
N TYR A 421 12.63 4.75 19.32
CA TYR A 421 13.17 5.59 18.23
C TYR A 421 12.31 6.81 17.98
#